data_7831e67107ce8d6b54df24beac924fe6
#
_entry.id   7831e67107ce8d6b54df24beac924fe6
#
_cell.length_a   1.000
_cell.length_b   1.000
_cell.length_c   1.000
_cell.angle_alpha   90.00
_cell.angle_beta   90.00
_cell.angle_gamma   90.00
#
_symmetry.space_group_name_H-M   'P 1'
#
loop_
_entity.id
_entity.type
_entity.pdbx_description
1 polymer ?
#
loop_
_entity_poly.entity_id
_entity_poly.type
_entity_poly.pdbx_seq_one_letter_code
_entity_poly.pdbx_strand_id
1 'polypeptide(L)'
;MRIPARALLALAFVASLTACKSATAADESPSTAPTTPAMSSASTATSATSAAPPTTTTTTPKSLVDSLTGMPPVSDPHNVYANAGPNMVLDSVKQDKPLVYVPHSGSGDVWVIDPATFQVVAKYPAGRELQHVVPSFDMRTLYATDDEGDHLLPFDPRTGKPGKQIPVVDPYNMYFTPDGKFAISVAERLRKLVWYDPNTWKQQDETAAPDCAGIDHADFSPDGRTAVFTCEFAGRVAVVDIASHKLLRMIDMPQRHTVMGPQDIKLAPDGSVYYIADSDANGLWVLDGAATKVLRFIPTGGGAHGLYLSRDAKQLYVTNRHEGSVSVLDSYTGAVQTKWKIPGGGSPDMGNVTADGSQLWLSGRYDRVVYVLSTKDGSLLKKIPVGNQPHGLCVWPLPGRYSLGHTGITR
;
A
#
# COMPACT_ATOMS: atom_id res chain seq x y z
N MET A 1 36.28 13.61 34.66
CA MET A 1 36.42 12.29 34.03
C MET A 1 35.91 12.46 32.58
N ARG A 2 36.77 12.25 31.59
CA ARG A 2 36.62 12.74 30.22
C ARG A 2 35.72 11.78 29.39
N ILE A 3 34.75 12.33 28.66
CA ILE A 3 33.90 11.64 27.70
C ILE A 3 34.60 11.70 26.31
N PRO A 4 34.74 10.61 25.56
CA PRO A 4 35.31 10.66 24.22
C PRO A 4 34.23 11.00 23.16
N ALA A 5 34.59 11.91 22.27
CA ALA A 5 33.87 12.32 21.10
C ALA A 5 33.80 11.18 20.06
N ARG A 6 32.67 10.93 19.47
CA ARG A 6 32.49 10.08 18.28
C ARG A 6 32.59 10.94 17.01
N ALA A 7 33.50 10.52 16.13
CA ALA A 7 33.78 11.16 14.88
C ALA A 7 32.67 10.91 13.85
N LEU A 8 32.18 11.99 13.21
CA LEU A 8 31.39 11.95 11.98
C LEU A 8 32.31 11.59 10.81
N LEU A 9 32.01 10.54 10.08
CA LEU A 9 32.61 10.26 8.78
C LEU A 9 31.70 10.84 7.70
N ALA A 10 32.11 11.97 7.12
CA ALA A 10 31.51 12.53 5.92
C ALA A 10 32.14 11.86 4.68
N LEU A 11 31.38 11.10 3.91
CA LEU A 11 31.77 10.64 2.58
C LEU A 11 31.44 11.72 1.55
N ALA A 12 32.47 12.34 0.99
CA ALA A 12 32.37 13.23 -0.16
C ALA A 12 32.40 12.40 -1.45
N PHE A 13 31.33 12.47 -2.24
CA PHE A 13 31.30 11.96 -3.61
C PHE A 13 31.83 13.03 -4.55
N VAL A 14 32.95 12.75 -5.20
CA VAL A 14 33.54 13.53 -6.27
C VAL A 14 32.89 13.13 -7.58
N ALA A 15 32.16 14.05 -8.22
CA ALA A 15 31.63 13.88 -9.57
C ALA A 15 32.72 14.22 -10.59
N SER A 16 33.12 13.25 -11.40
CA SER A 16 34.00 13.46 -12.56
C SER A 16 33.15 13.72 -13.79
N LEU A 17 33.20 14.94 -14.29
CA LEU A 17 32.71 15.36 -15.60
C LEU A 17 33.73 14.95 -16.66
N THR A 18 33.34 14.08 -17.58
CA THR A 18 34.10 13.85 -18.82
C THR A 18 33.23 14.31 -19.98
N ALA A 19 33.67 15.41 -20.60
CA ALA A 19 33.12 15.92 -21.85
C ALA A 19 33.70 15.12 -23.02
N CYS A 20 32.84 14.67 -23.94
CA CYS A 20 33.27 14.24 -25.27
C CYS A 20 32.52 15.02 -26.34
N LYS A 21 33.35 15.54 -27.26
CA LYS A 21 33.04 16.43 -28.36
C LYS A 21 32.24 15.74 -29.47
N SER A 22 31.40 16.55 -30.11
CA SER A 22 30.73 16.36 -31.38
C SER A 22 31.69 16.15 -32.56
N ALA A 23 31.32 15.27 -33.48
CA ALA A 23 31.80 15.26 -34.87
C ALA A 23 30.60 15.08 -35.81
N THR A 24 30.46 16.02 -36.72
CA THR A 24 29.47 16.11 -37.81
C THR A 24 29.99 15.46 -39.08
N ALA A 25 29.06 15.16 -39.98
CA ALA A 25 29.06 15.04 -41.44
C ALA A 25 28.85 13.63 -41.95
N ALA A 26 27.94 13.43 -42.77
CA ALA A 26 27.32 13.81 -44.00
C ALA A 26 27.00 12.55 -44.80
N ASP A 27 25.76 12.46 -45.22
CA ASP A 27 25.25 12.34 -46.60
C ASP A 27 25.58 11.06 -47.39
N GLU A 28 24.56 10.36 -47.82
CA GLU A 28 24.17 9.96 -49.18
C GLU A 28 23.17 8.77 -49.18
N SER A 29 22.00 9.02 -49.71
CA SER A 29 21.14 8.02 -50.34
C SER A 29 21.57 7.88 -51.80
N PRO A 30 21.23 6.79 -52.59
CA PRO A 30 19.86 6.36 -52.81
C PRO A 30 19.64 4.87 -53.16
N SER A 31 18.32 4.50 -53.11
CA SER A 31 17.58 3.68 -54.08
C SER A 31 18.03 2.23 -54.39
N THR A 32 17.17 1.27 -54.13
CA THR A 32 16.40 0.54 -55.17
C THR A 32 15.55 -0.54 -54.53
N ALA A 33 14.28 -0.58 -54.87
CA ALA A 33 13.41 -1.74 -54.70
C ALA A 33 13.64 -2.76 -55.84
N PRO A 34 13.32 -4.02 -55.66
CA PRO A 34 12.70 -4.81 -56.71
C PRO A 34 11.43 -5.53 -56.27
N THR A 35 10.41 -5.26 -57.01
CA THR A 35 9.32 -6.08 -57.60
C THR A 35 9.11 -7.50 -57.09
N THR A 36 7.83 -7.71 -56.74
CA THR A 36 7.10 -8.97 -56.57
C THR A 36 7.12 -9.86 -57.84
N PRO A 37 6.91 -11.17 -57.67
CA PRO A 37 5.90 -11.84 -58.51
C PRO A 37 4.83 -12.59 -57.72
N ALA A 38 3.60 -12.43 -58.14
CA ALA A 38 2.44 -13.19 -57.77
C ALA A 38 2.49 -14.59 -58.35
N MET A 39 2.14 -15.59 -57.55
CA MET A 39 1.64 -16.89 -58.08
C MET A 39 0.57 -17.48 -57.17
N SER A 40 -0.58 -17.49 -57.68
CA SER A 40 -1.62 -18.52 -57.85
C SER A 40 -1.88 -19.53 -56.74
N SER A 41 -3.11 -19.48 -56.32
CA SER A 41 -3.95 -20.35 -55.51
C SER A 41 -3.83 -21.86 -55.77
N ALA A 42 -3.79 -22.63 -54.68
CA ALA A 42 -4.40 -23.95 -54.62
C ALA A 42 -5.06 -24.14 -53.24
N SER A 43 -6.37 -24.25 -53.29
CA SER A 43 -7.25 -24.56 -52.14
C SER A 43 -7.15 -26.06 -51.87
N THR A 44 -6.72 -26.40 -50.64
CA THR A 44 -6.96 -27.72 -50.06
C THR A 44 -7.69 -27.53 -48.76
N ALA A 45 -8.97 -27.86 -48.76
CA ALA A 45 -9.81 -27.93 -47.56
C ALA A 45 -9.33 -29.06 -46.65
N THR A 46 -8.79 -28.69 -45.52
CA THR A 46 -8.52 -29.64 -44.40
C THR A 46 -9.54 -29.36 -43.31
N SER A 47 -10.35 -30.37 -43.01
CA SER A 47 -11.36 -30.39 -41.96
C SER A 47 -10.73 -30.03 -40.63
N ALA A 48 -11.07 -28.87 -40.08
CA ALA A 48 -10.70 -28.48 -38.71
C ALA A 48 -11.59 -29.22 -37.72
N THR A 49 -11.00 -30.18 -37.03
CA THR A 49 -11.57 -30.78 -35.81
C THR A 49 -11.68 -29.67 -34.75
N SER A 50 -12.92 -29.32 -34.40
CA SER A 50 -13.21 -28.37 -33.33
C SER A 50 -12.63 -28.91 -32.00
N ALA A 51 -11.52 -28.32 -31.55
CA ALA A 51 -11.06 -28.52 -30.17
C ALA A 51 -11.99 -27.75 -29.25
N ALA A 52 -12.59 -28.44 -28.29
CA ALA A 52 -13.37 -27.83 -27.23
C ALA A 52 -12.53 -26.77 -26.47
N PRO A 53 -13.12 -25.65 -26.06
CA PRO A 53 -12.38 -24.63 -25.29
C PRO A 53 -11.87 -25.24 -23.99
N PRO A 54 -10.68 -24.82 -23.48
CA PRO A 54 -10.15 -25.32 -22.24
C PRO A 54 -11.15 -25.02 -21.12
N THR A 55 -11.58 -26.07 -20.44
CA THR A 55 -12.41 -25.99 -19.23
C THR A 55 -11.63 -25.18 -18.20
N THR A 56 -11.98 -23.92 -18.02
CA THR A 56 -11.50 -23.11 -16.91
C THR A 56 -12.00 -23.80 -15.64
N THR A 57 -11.11 -24.48 -14.95
CA THR A 57 -11.41 -25.03 -13.62
C THR A 57 -11.62 -23.81 -12.72
N THR A 58 -12.87 -23.40 -12.57
CA THR A 58 -13.29 -22.44 -11.56
C THR A 58 -13.03 -23.13 -10.23
N THR A 59 -11.89 -22.85 -9.61
CA THR A 59 -11.66 -23.22 -8.21
C THR A 59 -12.71 -22.48 -7.40
N THR A 60 -13.71 -23.21 -6.94
CA THR A 60 -14.70 -22.69 -5.98
C THR A 60 -13.93 -22.06 -4.83
N PRO A 61 -14.22 -20.80 -4.45
CA PRO A 61 -13.58 -20.17 -3.31
C PRO A 61 -13.71 -21.10 -2.09
N LYS A 62 -12.59 -21.31 -1.40
CA LYS A 62 -12.53 -22.10 -0.16
C LYS A 62 -13.65 -21.59 0.74
N SER A 63 -14.56 -22.48 1.12
CA SER A 63 -15.76 -22.14 1.88
C SER A 63 -15.43 -21.26 3.09
N LEU A 64 -16.07 -20.09 3.20
CA LEU A 64 -16.00 -19.17 4.36
C LEU A 64 -16.54 -19.79 5.65
N VAL A 65 -16.95 -21.06 5.62
CA VAL A 65 -17.45 -21.83 6.77
C VAL A 65 -16.39 -21.96 7.88
N ASP A 66 -15.12 -21.84 7.54
CA ASP A 66 -13.99 -21.95 8.45
C ASP A 66 -13.30 -20.59 8.77
N SER A 67 -14.04 -19.49 8.72
CA SER A 67 -13.49 -18.17 9.08
C SER A 67 -12.99 -18.11 10.53
N LEU A 68 -12.08 -17.18 10.80
CA LEU A 68 -11.58 -16.92 12.16
C LEU A 68 -12.76 -16.67 13.12
N THR A 69 -12.76 -17.40 14.24
CA THR A 69 -13.87 -17.33 15.20
C THR A 69 -13.99 -15.92 15.80
N GLY A 70 -15.16 -15.31 15.64
CA GLY A 70 -15.46 -13.95 16.10
C GLY A 70 -15.28 -12.87 15.02
N MET A 71 -14.73 -13.22 13.85
CA MET A 71 -14.69 -12.30 12.73
C MET A 71 -16.09 -11.98 12.23
N PRO A 72 -16.42 -10.71 11.92
CA PRO A 72 -17.68 -10.37 11.29
C PRO A 72 -17.86 -11.12 9.96
N PRO A 73 -19.07 -11.65 9.65
CA PRO A 73 -19.28 -12.45 8.46
C PRO A 73 -18.99 -11.64 7.18
N VAL A 74 -18.34 -12.29 6.21
CA VAL A 74 -18.12 -11.71 4.88
C VAL A 74 -19.45 -11.65 4.14
N SER A 75 -19.86 -10.46 3.72
CA SER A 75 -21.17 -10.23 3.10
C SER A 75 -21.25 -10.73 1.67
N ASP A 76 -20.14 -10.69 0.95
CA ASP A 76 -20.01 -11.17 -0.43
C ASP A 76 -18.71 -11.97 -0.56
N PRO A 77 -18.78 -13.29 -0.83
CA PRO A 77 -17.59 -14.12 -0.99
C PRO A 77 -16.75 -13.77 -2.24
N HIS A 78 -17.31 -13.02 -3.18
CA HIS A 78 -16.62 -12.56 -4.38
C HIS A 78 -16.07 -11.13 -4.26
N ASN A 79 -16.36 -10.44 -3.14
CA ASN A 79 -15.83 -9.12 -2.86
C ASN A 79 -15.74 -8.88 -1.34
N VAL A 80 -14.56 -9.10 -0.77
CA VAL A 80 -14.32 -8.89 0.66
C VAL A 80 -14.47 -7.41 1.08
N TYR A 81 -14.48 -6.49 0.13
CA TYR A 81 -14.66 -5.04 0.33
C TYR A 81 -16.11 -4.58 0.08
N ALA A 82 -17.08 -5.50 -0.08
CA ALA A 82 -18.47 -5.18 -0.42
C ALA A 82 -19.13 -4.17 0.54
N ASN A 83 -18.68 -4.12 1.81
CA ASN A 83 -19.20 -3.16 2.80
C ASN A 83 -18.39 -1.86 2.88
N ALA A 84 -17.31 -1.72 2.12
CA ALA A 84 -16.49 -0.51 2.03
C ALA A 84 -16.74 0.28 0.73
N GLY A 85 -17.90 0.09 0.13
CA GLY A 85 -18.35 0.78 -1.08
C GLY A 85 -18.57 2.29 -0.87
N PRO A 86 -18.91 3.03 -1.97
CA PRO A 86 -19.07 4.48 -1.90
C PRO A 86 -20.08 4.91 -0.83
N ASN A 87 -19.64 5.78 0.09
CA ASN A 87 -20.45 6.34 1.18
C ASN A 87 -21.05 5.31 2.17
N MET A 88 -20.56 4.07 2.18
CA MET A 88 -20.98 3.05 3.15
C MET A 88 -20.32 3.28 4.52
N VAL A 89 -20.51 4.48 5.06
CA VAL A 89 -19.95 4.93 6.33
C VAL A 89 -20.85 4.50 7.48
N LEU A 90 -20.27 3.98 8.57
CA LEU A 90 -21.02 3.62 9.78
C LEU A 90 -21.77 4.82 10.38
N ASP A 91 -22.96 4.58 10.89
CA ASP A 91 -23.74 5.62 11.57
C ASP A 91 -22.99 6.24 12.75
N SER A 92 -22.17 5.45 13.45
CA SER A 92 -21.36 5.89 14.59
C SER A 92 -20.31 6.94 14.21
N VAL A 93 -19.85 6.99 12.94
CA VAL A 93 -18.81 7.93 12.47
C VAL A 93 -19.37 9.03 11.53
N LYS A 94 -20.65 8.99 11.18
CA LYS A 94 -21.29 10.04 10.33
C LYS A 94 -21.24 11.44 10.93
N GLN A 95 -21.06 11.53 12.25
CA GLN A 95 -20.96 12.81 12.97
C GLN A 95 -19.50 13.29 13.13
N ASP A 96 -18.54 12.49 12.67
CA ASP A 96 -17.15 12.87 12.73
C ASP A 96 -16.83 13.96 11.70
N LYS A 97 -15.82 14.75 11.99
CA LYS A 97 -15.37 15.79 11.06
C LYS A 97 -14.68 15.14 9.87
N PRO A 98 -15.05 15.50 8.63
CA PRO A 98 -14.28 15.09 7.45
C PRO A 98 -12.94 15.82 7.47
N LEU A 99 -11.88 15.10 7.84
CA LEU A 99 -10.51 15.62 7.96
C LEU A 99 -9.51 14.65 7.37
N VAL A 100 -8.37 15.16 6.89
CA VAL A 100 -7.25 14.36 6.44
C VAL A 100 -6.09 14.55 7.41
N TYR A 101 -5.60 13.46 7.97
CA TYR A 101 -4.51 13.45 8.93
C TYR A 101 -3.23 13.02 8.23
N VAL A 102 -2.22 13.87 8.25
CA VAL A 102 -0.96 13.67 7.52
C VAL A 102 0.19 13.58 8.53
N PRO A 103 0.73 12.37 8.78
CA PRO A 103 1.90 12.19 9.62
C PRO A 103 3.16 12.53 8.83
N HIS A 104 4.19 13.06 9.51
CA HIS A 104 5.46 13.43 8.92
C HIS A 104 6.61 12.79 9.67
N SER A 105 7.33 11.88 9.01
CA SER A 105 8.47 11.21 9.63
C SER A 105 9.66 12.15 9.82
N GLY A 106 9.86 13.12 8.93
CA GLY A 106 10.99 14.05 9.03
C GLY A 106 10.77 15.27 9.91
N SER A 107 9.53 15.61 10.30
CA SER A 107 9.24 16.75 11.19
C SER A 107 8.57 16.36 12.52
N GLY A 108 8.21 15.09 12.71
CA GLY A 108 7.70 14.58 13.98
C GLY A 108 6.34 15.15 14.39
N ASP A 109 5.49 15.47 13.41
CA ASP A 109 4.19 16.09 13.64
C ASP A 109 3.08 15.47 12.77
N VAL A 110 1.83 15.72 13.17
CA VAL A 110 0.64 15.40 12.35
C VAL A 110 -0.04 16.70 11.96
N TRP A 111 -0.18 16.94 10.66
CA TRP A 111 -0.98 18.06 10.16
C TRP A 111 -2.36 17.56 9.77
N VAL A 112 -3.35 18.41 10.04
CA VAL A 112 -4.76 18.11 9.75
C VAL A 112 -5.25 19.07 8.67
N ILE A 113 -5.83 18.50 7.61
CA ILE A 113 -6.32 19.24 6.45
C ILE A 113 -7.84 19.11 6.38
N ASP A 114 -8.54 20.21 6.12
CA ASP A 114 -9.94 20.21 5.74
C ASP A 114 -10.06 19.88 4.24
N PRO A 115 -10.66 18.74 3.86
CA PRO A 115 -10.77 18.33 2.46
C PRO A 115 -11.70 19.21 1.63
N ALA A 116 -12.63 19.96 2.25
CA ALA A 116 -13.54 20.84 1.52
C ALA A 116 -12.83 22.12 1.04
N THR A 117 -11.86 22.62 1.82
CA THR A 117 -11.13 23.85 1.53
C THR A 117 -9.70 23.62 1.07
N PHE A 118 -9.16 22.40 1.24
CA PHE A 118 -7.77 22.03 1.05
C PHE A 118 -6.78 22.82 1.93
N GLN A 119 -7.25 23.33 3.06
CA GLN A 119 -6.44 24.13 3.98
C GLN A 119 -5.96 23.28 5.16
N VAL A 120 -4.73 23.52 5.60
CA VAL A 120 -4.23 22.99 6.87
C VAL A 120 -4.93 23.75 8.01
N VAL A 121 -5.71 23.02 8.81
CA VAL A 121 -6.52 23.59 9.90
C VAL A 121 -5.89 23.37 11.29
N ALA A 122 -4.96 22.42 11.42
CA ALA A 122 -4.24 22.18 12.67
C ALA A 122 -2.90 21.51 12.42
N LYS A 123 -1.97 21.65 13.39
CA LYS A 123 -0.65 21.01 13.41
C LYS A 123 -0.37 20.58 14.84
N TYR A 124 -0.03 19.31 15.03
CA TYR A 124 0.21 18.74 16.34
C TYR A 124 1.60 18.12 16.40
N PRO A 125 2.50 18.60 17.27
CA PRO A 125 3.71 17.85 17.62
C PRO A 125 3.29 16.46 18.11
N ALA A 126 3.85 15.41 17.59
CA ALA A 126 3.34 14.06 17.78
C ALA A 126 4.42 13.05 18.20
N GLY A 127 5.68 13.25 17.81
CA GLY A 127 6.75 12.31 18.13
C GLY A 127 8.06 12.60 17.42
N ARG A 128 8.77 11.54 17.08
CA ARG A 128 10.08 11.59 16.43
C ARG A 128 9.98 11.23 14.94
N GLU A 129 9.39 10.06 14.66
CA GLU A 129 9.27 9.51 13.31
C GLU A 129 7.86 8.95 13.10
N LEU A 130 6.92 9.84 12.69
CA LEU A 130 5.53 9.48 12.46
C LEU A 130 5.38 8.81 11.11
N GLN A 131 4.88 7.57 11.09
CA GLN A 131 4.76 6.80 9.86
C GLN A 131 3.33 6.77 9.32
N HIS A 132 2.34 6.35 10.10
CA HIS A 132 0.97 6.15 9.63
C HIS A 132 -0.06 6.79 10.57
N VAL A 133 -1.24 7.12 10.02
CA VAL A 133 -2.44 7.36 10.83
C VAL A 133 -3.44 6.25 10.53
N VAL A 134 -3.72 5.46 11.56
CA VAL A 134 -4.40 4.16 11.48
C VAL A 134 -5.74 4.21 12.22
N PRO A 135 -6.87 3.88 11.58
CA PRO A 135 -8.16 3.76 12.26
C PRO A 135 -8.19 2.52 13.18
N SER A 136 -8.77 2.67 14.38
CA SER A 136 -9.07 1.54 15.28
C SER A 136 -10.03 0.55 14.59
N PHE A 137 -10.07 -0.70 15.11
CA PHE A 137 -10.98 -1.74 14.59
C PHE A 137 -12.44 -1.26 14.54
N ASP A 138 -12.92 -0.63 15.59
CA ASP A 138 -14.29 -0.11 15.70
C ASP A 138 -14.51 1.25 15.03
N MET A 139 -13.46 1.77 14.37
CA MET A 139 -13.46 3.04 13.64
C MET A 139 -13.85 4.26 14.50
N ARG A 140 -13.48 4.28 15.80
CA ARG A 140 -13.79 5.39 16.72
C ARG A 140 -12.60 6.22 17.13
N THR A 141 -11.39 5.74 16.84
CA THR A 141 -10.13 6.41 17.18
C THR A 141 -9.18 6.29 16.00
N LEU A 142 -8.38 7.31 15.76
CA LEU A 142 -7.28 7.27 14.81
C LEU A 142 -5.98 7.28 15.59
N TYR A 143 -5.02 6.45 15.23
CA TYR A 143 -3.72 6.36 15.90
C TYR A 143 -2.60 6.80 14.96
N ALA A 144 -1.90 7.89 15.29
CA ALA A 144 -0.63 8.20 14.64
C ALA A 144 0.46 7.33 15.28
N THR A 145 1.20 6.58 14.46
CA THR A 145 2.28 5.70 14.88
C THR A 145 3.60 6.46 14.93
N ASP A 146 4.39 6.29 16.00
CA ASP A 146 5.73 6.87 16.15
C ASP A 146 6.71 5.76 16.50
N ASP A 147 7.37 5.22 15.46
CA ASP A 147 8.23 4.05 15.61
C ASP A 147 9.50 4.32 16.41
N GLU A 148 10.18 5.47 16.23
CA GLU A 148 11.33 5.87 17.04
C GLU A 148 10.95 6.41 18.44
N GLY A 149 9.69 6.81 18.60
CA GLY A 149 9.16 7.30 19.89
C GLY A 149 8.53 6.23 20.75
N ASP A 150 8.37 4.99 20.25
CA ASP A 150 7.73 3.87 20.93
C ASP A 150 6.35 4.22 21.50
N HIS A 151 5.50 4.88 20.69
CA HIS A 151 4.14 5.22 21.12
C HIS A 151 3.16 5.42 19.96
N LEU A 152 1.88 5.40 20.33
CA LEU A 152 0.78 5.87 19.49
C LEU A 152 0.26 7.21 20.03
N LEU A 153 -0.06 8.14 19.12
CA LEU A 153 -0.82 9.33 19.48
C LEU A 153 -2.26 9.16 18.98
N PRO A 154 -3.25 8.91 19.88
CA PRO A 154 -4.64 8.79 19.49
C PRO A 154 -5.24 10.16 19.13
N PHE A 155 -6.11 10.17 18.13
CA PHE A 155 -6.96 11.31 17.77
C PHE A 155 -8.42 10.93 17.93
N ASP A 156 -9.21 11.84 18.50
CA ASP A 156 -10.67 11.77 18.48
C ASP A 156 -11.18 12.36 17.14
N PRO A 157 -11.73 11.56 16.22
CA PRO A 157 -12.13 12.03 14.91
C PRO A 157 -13.34 13.01 14.95
N ARG A 158 -14.12 13.04 16.02
CA ARG A 158 -15.21 14.01 16.20
C ARG A 158 -14.70 15.42 16.41
N THR A 159 -13.63 15.55 17.16
CA THR A 159 -13.02 16.84 17.50
C THR A 159 -11.84 17.19 16.60
N GLY A 160 -11.16 16.20 16.04
CA GLY A 160 -9.91 16.34 15.30
C GLY A 160 -8.71 16.60 16.21
N LYS A 161 -8.83 16.33 17.52
CA LYS A 161 -7.80 16.64 18.52
C LYS A 161 -7.08 15.39 19.00
N PRO A 162 -5.77 15.48 19.31
CA PRO A 162 -5.02 14.38 19.90
C PRO A 162 -5.40 14.18 21.37
N GLY A 163 -5.27 12.93 21.81
CA GLY A 163 -5.36 12.50 23.19
C GLY A 163 -4.00 12.31 23.84
N LYS A 164 -3.96 11.47 24.89
CA LYS A 164 -2.73 11.10 25.58
C LYS A 164 -1.99 9.99 24.81
N GLN A 165 -0.67 10.11 24.69
CA GLN A 165 0.18 9.08 24.12
C GLN A 165 0.03 7.73 24.83
N ILE A 166 0.08 6.66 24.05
CA ILE A 166 -0.04 5.26 24.48
C ILE A 166 1.29 4.57 24.19
N PRO A 167 2.02 4.05 25.19
CA PRO A 167 3.26 3.31 24.96
C PRO A 167 3.00 2.04 24.13
N VAL A 168 3.66 1.92 23.00
CA VAL A 168 3.63 0.76 22.10
C VAL A 168 5.02 0.60 21.51
N VAL A 169 5.53 -0.61 21.47
CA VAL A 169 6.88 -0.89 21.01
C VAL A 169 6.98 -0.75 19.50
N ASP A 170 7.89 0.13 19.02
CA ASP A 170 8.34 0.23 17.64
C ASP A 170 7.18 0.19 16.63
N PRO A 171 6.16 1.07 16.73
CA PRO A 171 4.98 0.97 15.89
C PRO A 171 5.21 1.66 14.54
N TYR A 172 5.95 0.98 13.63
CA TYR A 172 6.06 1.45 12.24
C TYR A 172 4.65 1.54 11.62
N ASN A 173 3.86 0.46 11.77
CA ASN A 173 2.46 0.43 11.37
C ASN A 173 1.62 -0.33 12.39
N MET A 174 0.30 -0.22 12.29
CA MET A 174 -0.65 -0.89 13.17
C MET A 174 -1.71 -1.63 12.38
N TYR A 175 -2.03 -2.84 12.84
CA TYR A 175 -3.13 -3.65 12.33
C TYR A 175 -4.03 -4.12 13.45
N PHE A 176 -5.23 -4.57 13.08
CA PHE A 176 -6.16 -5.22 14.01
C PHE A 176 -6.55 -6.58 13.43
N THR A 177 -6.62 -7.59 14.30
CA THR A 177 -7.09 -8.91 13.86
C THR A 177 -8.52 -8.83 13.36
N PRO A 178 -8.90 -9.66 12.37
CA PRO A 178 -10.24 -9.61 11.79
C PRO A 178 -11.39 -9.87 12.78
N ASP A 179 -11.11 -10.46 13.93
CA ASP A 179 -12.07 -10.63 15.03
C ASP A 179 -12.03 -9.48 16.08
N GLY A 180 -11.17 -8.49 15.87
CA GLY A 180 -11.01 -7.31 16.74
C GLY A 180 -10.37 -7.59 18.10
N LYS A 181 -9.87 -8.81 18.35
CA LYS A 181 -9.34 -9.18 19.68
C LYS A 181 -7.95 -8.61 19.96
N PHE A 182 -7.13 -8.41 18.92
CA PHE A 182 -5.78 -7.92 19.08
C PHE A 182 -5.49 -6.73 18.16
N ALA A 183 -4.70 -5.79 18.66
CA ALA A 183 -3.97 -4.82 17.89
C ALA A 183 -2.54 -5.35 17.67
N ILE A 184 -2.01 -5.18 16.47
CA ILE A 184 -0.70 -5.68 16.06
C ILE A 184 0.19 -4.49 15.74
N SER A 185 1.22 -4.25 16.55
CA SER A 185 2.29 -3.32 16.20
C SER A 185 3.29 -4.03 15.28
N VAL A 186 3.56 -3.44 14.14
CA VAL A 186 4.63 -3.88 13.24
C VAL A 186 5.92 -3.24 13.71
N ALA A 187 6.69 -4.00 14.51
CA ALA A 187 7.97 -3.54 15.07
C ALA A 187 9.09 -3.79 14.05
N GLU A 188 9.23 -2.87 13.09
CA GLU A 188 10.08 -2.98 11.91
C GLU A 188 11.55 -3.13 12.28
N ARG A 189 12.08 -2.22 13.11
CA ARG A 189 13.48 -2.21 13.56
C ARG A 189 13.83 -3.47 14.35
N LEU A 190 12.84 -4.03 15.09
CA LEU A 190 12.98 -5.21 15.93
C LEU A 190 12.69 -6.51 15.19
N ARG A 191 12.20 -6.45 13.95
CA ARG A 191 11.84 -7.60 13.10
C ARG A 191 10.89 -8.55 13.81
N LYS A 192 9.78 -7.99 14.32
CA LYS A 192 8.76 -8.76 15.02
C LYS A 192 7.41 -8.07 14.96
N LEU A 193 6.36 -8.82 15.24
CA LEU A 193 5.02 -8.30 15.51
C LEU A 193 4.78 -8.35 17.01
N VAL A 194 4.21 -7.30 17.57
CA VAL A 194 3.84 -7.24 18.99
C VAL A 194 2.33 -7.13 19.11
N TRP A 195 1.73 -8.06 19.84
CA TRP A 195 0.29 -8.19 19.96
C TRP A 195 -0.20 -7.55 21.25
N TYR A 196 -1.20 -6.70 21.15
CA TYR A 196 -1.78 -5.94 22.25
C TYR A 196 -3.28 -6.22 22.39
N ASP A 197 -3.78 -6.16 23.62
CA ASP A 197 -5.20 -5.97 23.87
C ASP A 197 -5.59 -4.55 23.40
N PRO A 198 -6.49 -4.35 22.44
CA PRO A 198 -6.78 -3.04 21.87
C PRO A 198 -7.51 -2.09 22.81
N ASN A 199 -8.05 -2.60 23.94
CA ASN A 199 -8.76 -1.79 24.94
C ASN A 199 -7.84 -1.29 26.05
N THR A 200 -6.84 -2.10 26.44
CA THR A 200 -5.95 -1.79 27.55
C THR A 200 -4.55 -1.44 27.14
N TRP A 201 -4.17 -1.72 25.89
CA TRP A 201 -2.83 -1.58 25.33
C TRP A 201 -1.77 -2.36 26.10
N LYS A 202 -2.17 -3.42 26.79
CA LYS A 202 -1.23 -4.36 27.39
C LYS A 202 -0.75 -5.36 26.36
N GLN A 203 0.55 -5.51 26.25
CA GLN A 203 1.16 -6.55 25.41
C GLN A 203 0.68 -7.92 25.88
N GLN A 204 0.27 -8.75 24.91
CA GLN A 204 -0.24 -10.10 25.13
C GLN A 204 0.74 -11.16 24.62
N ASP A 205 1.38 -10.88 23.46
CA ASP A 205 2.25 -11.84 22.78
C ASP A 205 3.22 -11.12 21.84
N GLU A 206 4.17 -11.88 21.25
CA GLU A 206 5.01 -11.40 20.14
C GLU A 206 5.32 -12.54 19.16
N THR A 207 5.48 -12.18 17.89
CA THR A 207 5.89 -13.08 16.80
C THR A 207 7.23 -12.61 16.27
N ALA A 208 8.29 -13.36 16.53
CA ALA A 208 9.60 -13.07 15.97
C ALA A 208 9.64 -13.40 14.47
N ALA A 209 10.17 -12.48 13.68
CA ALA A 209 10.37 -12.64 12.24
C ALA A 209 11.80 -12.21 11.83
N PRO A 210 12.85 -12.88 12.36
CA PRO A 210 14.24 -12.42 12.22
C PRO A 210 14.71 -12.33 10.77
N ASP A 211 14.12 -13.13 9.87
CA ASP A 211 14.42 -13.15 8.44
C ASP A 211 13.60 -12.14 7.63
N CYS A 212 12.74 -11.35 8.28
CA CYS A 212 11.92 -10.30 7.69
C CYS A 212 12.49 -8.92 8.06
N ALA A 213 13.66 -8.57 7.50
CA ALA A 213 14.19 -7.22 7.67
C ALA A 213 13.27 -6.22 6.94
N GLY A 214 12.90 -5.14 7.61
CA GLY A 214 11.90 -4.20 7.12
C GLY A 214 10.52 -4.85 7.05
N ILE A 215 10.07 -5.51 8.16
CA ILE A 215 8.68 -5.96 8.25
C ILE A 215 7.78 -4.72 8.27
N ASP A 216 6.81 -4.67 7.33
CA ASP A 216 6.24 -3.39 6.92
C ASP A 216 4.71 -3.44 6.83
N HIS A 217 4.16 -3.72 5.66
CA HIS A 217 2.72 -3.67 5.40
C HIS A 217 2.10 -5.06 5.33
N ALA A 218 0.77 -5.14 5.55
CA ALA A 218 0.06 -6.40 5.52
C ALA A 218 -1.35 -6.29 4.93
N ASP A 219 -1.86 -7.41 4.45
CA ASP A 219 -3.30 -7.64 4.27
C ASP A 219 -3.67 -9.06 4.74
N PHE A 220 -4.96 -9.27 5.00
CA PHE A 220 -5.49 -10.48 5.62
C PHE A 220 -6.21 -11.37 4.61
N SER A 221 -6.12 -12.68 4.79
CA SER A 221 -6.90 -13.63 4.01
C SER A 221 -8.41 -13.39 4.15
N PRO A 222 -9.23 -13.81 3.16
CA PRO A 222 -10.70 -13.63 3.22
C PRO A 222 -11.34 -14.26 4.45
N ASP A 223 -10.79 -15.38 4.93
CA ASP A 223 -11.25 -16.09 6.12
C ASP A 223 -10.69 -15.52 7.44
N GLY A 224 -9.83 -14.50 7.35
CA GLY A 224 -9.20 -13.83 8.50
C GLY A 224 -8.17 -14.67 9.25
N ARG A 225 -7.84 -15.88 8.78
CA ARG A 225 -6.93 -16.80 9.49
C ARG A 225 -5.47 -16.47 9.34
N THR A 226 -5.08 -15.84 8.25
CA THR A 226 -3.69 -15.47 7.98
C THR A 226 -3.55 -14.02 7.60
N ALA A 227 -2.40 -13.45 7.94
CA ALA A 227 -1.93 -12.18 7.40
C ALA A 227 -0.63 -12.39 6.64
N VAL A 228 -0.43 -11.62 5.57
CA VAL A 228 0.80 -11.61 4.77
C VAL A 228 1.45 -10.26 4.97
N PHE A 229 2.65 -10.25 5.58
CA PHE A 229 3.44 -9.05 5.81
C PHE A 229 4.57 -8.96 4.78
N THR A 230 4.81 -7.78 4.26
CA THR A 230 5.98 -7.48 3.43
C THR A 230 7.24 -7.34 4.26
N CYS A 231 8.39 -7.63 3.67
CA CYS A 231 9.71 -7.53 4.28
C CYS A 231 10.61 -6.74 3.33
N GLU A 232 10.56 -5.41 3.41
CA GLU A 232 11.15 -4.47 2.46
C GLU A 232 12.63 -4.75 2.21
N PHE A 233 13.42 -4.84 3.30
CA PHE A 233 14.87 -4.99 3.21
C PHE A 233 15.33 -6.45 3.08
N ALA A 234 14.40 -7.42 3.10
CA ALA A 234 14.70 -8.84 2.91
C ALA A 234 14.30 -9.38 1.53
N GLY A 235 13.50 -8.62 0.77
CA GLY A 235 12.99 -9.07 -0.54
C GLY A 235 12.11 -10.31 -0.44
N ARG A 236 11.22 -10.38 0.58
CA ARG A 236 10.33 -11.51 0.86
C ARG A 236 9.03 -11.06 1.51
N VAL A 237 8.15 -12.01 1.74
CA VAL A 237 6.98 -11.82 2.59
C VAL A 237 6.91 -12.87 3.70
N ALA A 238 6.31 -12.49 4.83
CA ALA A 238 6.07 -13.35 5.98
C ALA A 238 4.57 -13.67 6.08
N VAL A 239 4.22 -14.93 6.19
CA VAL A 239 2.83 -15.40 6.39
C VAL A 239 2.66 -15.79 7.84
N VAL A 240 1.70 -15.16 8.52
CA VAL A 240 1.45 -15.31 9.95
C VAL A 240 0.06 -15.89 10.18
N ASP A 241 -0.07 -16.86 11.07
CA ASP A 241 -1.34 -17.40 11.55
C ASP A 241 -1.90 -16.52 12.67
N ILE A 242 -3.12 -16.04 12.50
CA ILE A 242 -3.74 -15.08 13.41
C ILE A 242 -4.17 -15.70 14.72
N ALA A 243 -4.64 -16.94 14.71
CA ALA A 243 -5.15 -17.60 15.92
C ALA A 243 -4.03 -18.03 16.87
N SER A 244 -2.88 -18.44 16.35
CA SER A 244 -1.74 -18.91 17.14
C SER A 244 -0.61 -17.89 17.27
N HIS A 245 -0.69 -16.74 16.59
CA HIS A 245 0.34 -15.69 16.51
C HIS A 245 1.69 -16.21 15.97
N LYS A 246 1.69 -17.24 15.12
CA LYS A 246 2.93 -17.87 14.65
C LYS A 246 3.26 -17.51 13.22
N LEU A 247 4.54 -17.26 12.99
CA LEU A 247 5.10 -17.23 11.64
C LEU A 247 5.00 -18.64 11.02
N LEU A 248 4.23 -18.78 9.94
CA LEU A 248 4.03 -20.04 9.24
C LEU A 248 5.14 -20.31 8.22
N ARG A 249 5.50 -19.29 7.45
CA ARG A 249 6.50 -19.38 6.38
C ARG A 249 6.96 -18.03 5.90
N MET A 250 8.13 -18.03 5.24
CA MET A 250 8.65 -16.93 4.44
C MET A 250 8.58 -17.31 2.96
N ILE A 251 8.28 -16.33 2.09
CA ILE A 251 8.25 -16.52 0.64
C ILE A 251 9.20 -15.51 0.03
N ASP A 252 10.20 -15.98 -0.70
CA ASP A 252 11.14 -15.12 -1.42
C ASP A 252 10.49 -14.52 -2.66
N MET A 253 10.70 -13.22 -2.90
CA MET A 253 10.36 -12.63 -4.19
C MET A 253 11.37 -13.10 -5.26
N PRO A 254 10.92 -13.30 -6.50
CA PRO A 254 11.81 -13.81 -7.58
C PRO A 254 13.02 -12.91 -7.86
N GLN A 255 12.86 -11.59 -7.69
CA GLN A 255 13.97 -10.64 -7.63
C GLN A 255 14.05 -10.15 -6.19
N ARG A 256 15.08 -10.59 -5.48
CA ARG A 256 15.31 -10.16 -4.10
C ARG A 256 16.10 -8.87 -4.08
N HIS A 257 15.42 -7.81 -3.73
CA HIS A 257 16.04 -6.54 -3.41
C HIS A 257 16.15 -6.41 -1.89
N THR A 258 17.26 -5.89 -1.42
CA THR A 258 17.57 -5.77 0.01
C THR A 258 17.69 -4.32 0.45
N VAL A 259 17.28 -3.39 -0.40
CA VAL A 259 17.31 -1.95 -0.12
C VAL A 259 15.91 -1.38 -0.10
N MET A 260 15.10 -1.64 -1.15
CA MET A 260 13.73 -1.14 -1.27
C MET A 260 12.86 -2.17 -2.04
N GLY A 261 12.70 -3.35 -1.50
CA GLY A 261 11.94 -4.44 -2.12
C GLY A 261 10.42 -4.30 -1.96
N PRO A 262 9.73 -5.36 -1.46
CA PRO A 262 8.29 -5.36 -1.22
C PRO A 262 7.86 -4.25 -0.27
N GLN A 263 6.89 -3.45 -0.70
CA GLN A 263 6.30 -2.32 0.03
C GLN A 263 4.87 -2.69 0.45
N ASP A 264 3.87 -1.98 -0.04
CA ASP A 264 2.46 -2.26 0.27
C ASP A 264 1.96 -3.57 -0.35
N ILE A 265 0.96 -4.16 0.28
CA ILE A 265 0.29 -5.38 -0.16
C ILE A 265 -1.23 -5.18 -0.13
N LYS A 266 -1.94 -5.71 -1.14
CA LYS A 266 -3.39 -5.63 -1.23
C LYS A 266 -3.98 -6.94 -1.73
N LEU A 267 -4.97 -7.47 -1.00
CA LEU A 267 -5.77 -8.61 -1.43
C LEU A 267 -6.69 -8.19 -2.58
N ALA A 268 -6.77 -9.00 -3.64
CA ALA A 268 -7.80 -8.83 -4.67
C ALA A 268 -9.20 -8.99 -4.05
N PRO A 269 -10.24 -8.32 -4.60
CA PRO A 269 -11.57 -8.34 -3.98
C PRO A 269 -12.16 -9.74 -3.79
N ASP A 270 -11.90 -10.67 -4.70
CA ASP A 270 -12.35 -12.06 -4.65
C ASP A 270 -11.43 -12.98 -3.83
N GLY A 271 -10.37 -12.43 -3.25
CA GLY A 271 -9.41 -13.21 -2.47
C GLY A 271 -8.51 -14.14 -3.27
N SER A 272 -8.54 -14.06 -4.60
CA SER A 272 -7.80 -14.97 -5.48
C SER A 272 -6.29 -14.77 -5.46
N VAL A 273 -5.84 -13.54 -5.25
CA VAL A 273 -4.41 -13.16 -5.25
C VAL A 273 -4.14 -11.99 -4.29
N TYR A 274 -2.86 -11.84 -3.90
CA TYR A 274 -2.34 -10.62 -3.33
C TYR A 274 -1.48 -9.89 -4.37
N TYR A 275 -1.64 -8.58 -4.45
CA TYR A 275 -0.76 -7.68 -5.16
C TYR A 275 0.25 -7.11 -4.18
N ILE A 276 1.54 -7.22 -4.49
CA ILE A 276 2.64 -6.76 -3.64
C ILE A 276 3.43 -5.74 -4.47
N ALA A 277 3.40 -4.48 -4.07
CA ALA A 277 4.22 -3.46 -4.69
C ALA A 277 5.70 -3.70 -4.35
N ASP A 278 6.57 -3.60 -5.35
CA ASP A 278 8.02 -3.74 -5.18
C ASP A 278 8.70 -2.54 -5.82
N SER A 279 9.34 -1.74 -4.98
CA SER A 279 9.90 -0.45 -5.37
C SER A 279 11.09 -0.59 -6.32
N ASP A 280 11.99 -1.54 -6.08
CA ASP A 280 13.16 -1.77 -6.92
C ASP A 280 12.81 -2.56 -8.19
N ALA A 281 11.82 -3.48 -8.12
CA ALA A 281 11.31 -4.18 -9.29
C ALA A 281 10.47 -3.29 -10.21
N ASN A 282 9.99 -2.12 -9.72
CA ASN A 282 9.16 -1.18 -10.46
C ASN A 282 7.81 -1.74 -10.93
N GLY A 283 7.15 -2.49 -10.05
CA GLY A 283 5.87 -3.12 -10.36
C GLY A 283 5.31 -3.94 -9.22
N LEU A 284 4.41 -4.85 -9.58
CA LEU A 284 3.71 -5.71 -8.63
C LEU A 284 4.10 -7.17 -8.81
N TRP A 285 4.47 -7.83 -7.73
CA TRP A 285 4.42 -9.28 -7.64
C TRP A 285 3.00 -9.73 -7.33
N VAL A 286 2.53 -10.75 -8.01
CA VAL A 286 1.22 -11.36 -7.77
C VAL A 286 1.45 -12.69 -7.05
N LEU A 287 1.00 -12.74 -5.78
CA LEU A 287 1.06 -13.93 -4.94
C LEU A 287 -0.31 -14.63 -4.98
N ASP A 288 -0.35 -15.95 -4.97
CA ASP A 288 -1.63 -16.69 -4.91
C ASP A 288 -2.39 -16.40 -3.59
N GLY A 289 -3.73 -16.50 -3.62
CA GLY A 289 -4.58 -16.18 -2.47
C GLY A 289 -4.37 -17.08 -1.23
N ALA A 290 -3.72 -18.23 -1.40
CA ALA A 290 -3.29 -19.09 -0.30
C ALA A 290 -1.92 -18.67 0.27
N ALA A 291 -1.30 -17.62 -0.28
CA ALA A 291 0.01 -17.12 0.07
C ALA A 291 1.08 -18.23 0.09
N THR A 292 1.19 -19.00 -1.00
CA THR A 292 2.14 -20.12 -1.12
C THR A 292 3.22 -19.90 -2.17
N LYS A 293 2.91 -19.14 -3.24
CA LYS A 293 3.84 -18.91 -4.36
C LYS A 293 3.53 -17.64 -5.13
N VAL A 294 4.57 -17.03 -5.67
CA VAL A 294 4.46 -15.94 -6.65
C VAL A 294 4.04 -16.53 -8.00
N LEU A 295 3.01 -15.94 -8.61
CA LEU A 295 2.43 -16.40 -9.88
C LEU A 295 3.03 -15.67 -11.09
N ARG A 296 3.19 -14.35 -10.99
CA ARG A 296 3.64 -13.48 -12.09
C ARG A 296 4.06 -12.12 -11.58
N PHE A 297 4.62 -11.31 -12.49
CA PHE A 297 4.95 -9.90 -12.28
C PHE A 297 4.13 -9.01 -13.22
N ILE A 298 3.76 -7.81 -12.73
CA ILE A 298 3.07 -6.77 -13.49
C ILE A 298 3.91 -5.49 -13.43
N PRO A 299 4.52 -5.03 -14.52
CA PRO A 299 5.24 -3.76 -14.53
C PRO A 299 4.24 -2.61 -14.38
N THR A 300 4.51 -1.65 -13.48
CA THR A 300 3.67 -0.46 -13.27
C THR A 300 4.44 0.83 -13.53
N GLY A 301 5.49 1.10 -12.76
CA GLY A 301 6.31 2.29 -12.90
C GLY A 301 7.38 2.38 -11.82
N GLY A 302 8.31 3.30 -11.99
CA GLY A 302 9.47 3.46 -11.12
C GLY A 302 9.08 3.73 -9.67
N GLY A 303 9.55 2.86 -8.75
CA GLY A 303 9.29 2.97 -7.32
C GLY A 303 7.85 2.64 -6.94
N ALA A 304 7.29 1.52 -7.42
CA ALA A 304 5.95 1.06 -7.02
C ALA A 304 5.86 0.93 -5.48
N HIS A 305 4.81 1.54 -4.88
CA HIS A 305 4.75 1.67 -3.42
C HIS A 305 3.34 1.45 -2.85
N GLY A 306 2.46 2.45 -2.75
CA GLY A 306 1.14 2.33 -2.13
C GLY A 306 0.07 1.72 -3.03
N LEU A 307 -0.85 0.96 -2.45
CA LEU A 307 -1.91 0.20 -3.13
C LEU A 307 -3.30 0.56 -2.58
N TYR A 308 -4.16 1.16 -3.40
CA TYR A 308 -5.49 1.62 -2.97
C TYR A 308 -6.57 1.14 -3.93
N LEU A 309 -7.64 0.54 -3.41
CA LEU A 309 -8.80 0.18 -4.21
C LEU A 309 -9.74 1.37 -4.43
N SER A 310 -10.33 1.45 -5.62
CA SER A 310 -11.53 2.27 -5.82
C SER A 310 -12.65 1.80 -4.90
N ARG A 311 -13.59 2.68 -4.54
CA ARG A 311 -14.67 2.31 -3.60
C ARG A 311 -15.63 1.26 -4.14
N ASP A 312 -15.74 1.10 -5.45
CA ASP A 312 -16.47 -0.01 -6.07
C ASP A 312 -15.63 -1.30 -6.22
N ALA A 313 -14.42 -1.28 -5.69
CA ALA A 313 -13.43 -2.35 -5.71
C ALA A 313 -13.03 -2.84 -7.12
N LYS A 314 -13.31 -2.08 -8.20
CA LYS A 314 -12.98 -2.50 -9.57
C LYS A 314 -11.59 -2.08 -10.04
N GLN A 315 -11.02 -1.06 -9.42
CA GLN A 315 -9.72 -0.52 -9.78
C GLN A 315 -8.76 -0.61 -8.61
N LEU A 316 -7.49 -0.86 -8.92
CA LEU A 316 -6.36 -0.79 -8.01
C LEU A 316 -5.46 0.36 -8.46
N TYR A 317 -5.29 1.36 -7.62
CA TYR A 317 -4.35 2.47 -7.80
C TYR A 317 -3.01 2.10 -7.20
N VAL A 318 -1.96 2.19 -8.01
CA VAL A 318 -0.57 1.88 -7.61
C VAL A 318 0.26 3.14 -7.73
N THR A 319 0.79 3.64 -6.62
CA THR A 319 1.70 4.79 -6.66
C THR A 319 3.06 4.35 -7.19
N ASN A 320 3.65 5.14 -8.09
CA ASN A 320 5.00 4.96 -8.62
C ASN A 320 5.85 6.14 -8.15
N ARG A 321 6.43 5.99 -6.96
CA ARG A 321 7.04 7.07 -6.17
C ARG A 321 8.21 7.75 -6.85
N HIS A 322 9.04 6.98 -7.58
CA HIS A 322 10.20 7.52 -8.29
C HIS A 322 9.85 8.04 -9.69
N GLU A 323 8.72 7.61 -10.26
CA GLU A 323 8.26 8.06 -11.59
C GLU A 323 7.36 9.30 -11.52
N GLY A 324 6.75 9.57 -10.37
CA GLY A 324 5.76 10.65 -10.23
C GLY A 324 4.44 10.34 -10.94
N SER A 325 3.96 9.11 -10.80
CA SER A 325 2.74 8.65 -11.47
C SER A 325 1.91 7.70 -10.59
N VAL A 326 0.68 7.42 -11.02
CA VAL A 326 -0.21 6.41 -10.47
C VAL A 326 -0.66 5.49 -11.60
N SER A 327 -0.37 4.20 -11.50
CA SER A 327 -0.92 3.20 -12.43
C SER A 327 -2.28 2.74 -11.94
N VAL A 328 -3.23 2.61 -12.86
CA VAL A 328 -4.59 2.13 -12.60
C VAL A 328 -4.76 0.76 -13.23
N LEU A 329 -5.07 -0.22 -12.40
CA LEU A 329 -5.24 -1.62 -12.79
C LEU A 329 -6.69 -2.06 -12.54
N ASP A 330 -7.14 -3.04 -13.29
CA ASP A 330 -8.29 -3.83 -12.90
C ASP A 330 -7.92 -4.66 -11.67
N SER A 331 -8.69 -4.54 -10.59
CA SER A 331 -8.34 -5.11 -9.28
C SER A 331 -8.51 -6.63 -9.20
N TYR A 332 -9.29 -7.23 -10.10
CA TYR A 332 -9.50 -8.68 -10.16
C TYR A 332 -8.44 -9.38 -11.03
N THR A 333 -8.14 -8.79 -12.17
CA THR A 333 -7.23 -9.39 -13.15
C THR A 333 -5.80 -8.88 -13.08
N GLY A 334 -5.60 -7.70 -12.50
CA GLY A 334 -4.33 -6.99 -12.50
C GLY A 334 -3.97 -6.38 -13.86
N ALA A 335 -4.89 -6.32 -14.83
CA ALA A 335 -4.64 -5.70 -16.11
C ALA A 335 -4.44 -4.19 -15.96
N VAL A 336 -3.31 -3.67 -16.46
CA VAL A 336 -3.05 -2.22 -16.45
C VAL A 336 -3.99 -1.54 -17.42
N GLN A 337 -4.84 -0.63 -16.92
CA GLN A 337 -5.84 0.10 -17.70
C GLN A 337 -5.28 1.44 -18.19
N THR A 338 -4.63 2.19 -17.32
CA THR A 338 -4.06 3.51 -17.62
C THR A 338 -2.98 3.89 -16.61
N LYS A 339 -2.29 4.99 -16.88
CA LYS A 339 -1.32 5.59 -15.96
C LYS A 339 -1.52 7.10 -15.92
N TRP A 340 -1.72 7.63 -14.73
CA TRP A 340 -1.84 9.06 -14.46
C TRP A 340 -0.48 9.64 -14.09
N LYS A 341 -0.03 10.65 -14.79
CA LYS A 341 1.20 11.36 -14.46
C LYS A 341 0.89 12.60 -13.64
N ILE A 342 1.63 12.81 -12.56
CA ILE A 342 1.52 14.05 -11.78
C ILE A 342 2.18 15.17 -12.58
N PRO A 343 1.46 16.28 -12.89
CA PRO A 343 2.00 17.41 -13.61
C PRO A 343 3.25 17.99 -12.90
N GLY A 344 4.36 18.07 -13.64
CA GLY A 344 5.65 18.49 -13.10
C GLY A 344 6.42 17.42 -12.33
N GLY A 345 5.94 16.17 -12.33
CA GLY A 345 6.51 15.07 -11.56
C GLY A 345 6.14 15.12 -10.09
N GLY A 346 6.75 14.25 -9.29
CA GLY A 346 6.52 14.18 -7.85
C GLY A 346 6.88 12.82 -7.27
N SER A 347 6.61 12.63 -5.99
CA SER A 347 6.87 11.39 -5.25
C SER A 347 5.60 10.89 -4.56
N PRO A 348 4.52 10.52 -5.32
CA PRO A 348 3.30 10.00 -4.72
C PRO A 348 3.59 8.73 -3.93
N ASP A 349 3.20 8.73 -2.67
CA ASP A 349 3.58 7.72 -1.71
C ASP A 349 2.34 7.05 -1.12
N MET A 350 2.09 7.20 0.16
CA MET A 350 0.98 6.59 0.87
C MET A 350 -0.23 7.52 0.98
N GLY A 351 -1.43 6.94 1.02
CA GLY A 351 -2.64 7.74 1.11
C GLY A 351 -3.93 6.96 1.26
N ASN A 352 -5.01 7.50 0.74
CA ASN A 352 -6.31 6.82 0.69
C ASN A 352 -7.29 7.51 -0.28
N VAL A 353 -8.40 6.81 -0.55
CA VAL A 353 -9.53 7.30 -1.36
C VAL A 353 -10.60 7.87 -0.44
N THR A 354 -11.25 8.98 -0.82
CA THR A 354 -12.40 9.56 -0.09
C THR A 354 -13.55 8.58 0.04
N ALA A 355 -14.44 8.79 1.01
CA ALA A 355 -15.58 7.90 1.25
C ALA A 355 -16.53 7.78 0.05
N ASP A 356 -16.72 8.86 -0.71
CA ASP A 356 -17.52 8.88 -1.95
C ASP A 356 -16.81 8.29 -3.16
N GLY A 357 -15.50 8.01 -3.04
CA GLY A 357 -14.66 7.47 -4.08
C GLY A 357 -14.16 8.49 -5.12
N SER A 358 -14.45 9.78 -4.96
CA SER A 358 -14.18 10.79 -5.99
C SER A 358 -12.74 11.29 -6.05
N GLN A 359 -11.99 11.17 -4.94
CA GLN A 359 -10.64 11.69 -4.83
C GLN A 359 -9.67 10.65 -4.25
N LEU A 360 -8.45 10.61 -4.79
CA LEU A 360 -7.31 9.90 -4.24
C LEU A 360 -6.34 10.94 -3.64
N TRP A 361 -6.11 10.83 -2.33
CA TRP A 361 -5.20 11.68 -1.58
C TRP A 361 -3.91 10.93 -1.32
N LEU A 362 -2.77 11.50 -1.68
CA LEU A 362 -1.45 10.88 -1.57
C LEU A 362 -0.46 11.84 -0.95
N SER A 363 0.31 11.38 0.02
CA SER A 363 1.50 12.13 0.45
C SER A 363 2.55 12.15 -0.66
N GLY A 364 3.24 13.26 -0.79
CA GLY A 364 4.40 13.43 -1.64
C GLY A 364 5.65 13.40 -0.80
N ARG A 365 6.18 12.20 -0.54
CA ARG A 365 7.21 11.89 0.47
C ARG A 365 8.41 12.84 0.43
N TYR A 366 8.93 13.08 -0.76
CA TYR A 366 10.14 13.89 -0.95
C TYR A 366 9.85 15.33 -1.38
N ASP A 367 8.56 15.64 -1.67
CA ASP A 367 8.15 16.96 -2.18
C ASP A 367 7.52 17.85 -1.09
N ARG A 368 7.29 17.33 0.11
CA ARG A 368 6.63 18.03 1.23
C ARG A 368 5.25 18.55 0.85
N VAL A 369 4.46 17.72 0.18
CA VAL A 369 3.11 18.05 -0.27
C VAL A 369 2.15 16.89 -0.04
N VAL A 370 0.86 17.19 -0.13
CA VAL A 370 -0.18 16.19 -0.39
C VAL A 370 -0.74 16.46 -1.78
N TYR A 371 -0.82 15.41 -2.60
CA TYR A 371 -1.48 15.43 -3.90
C TYR A 371 -2.94 15.00 -3.73
N VAL A 372 -3.86 15.71 -4.37
CA VAL A 372 -5.25 15.33 -4.48
C VAL A 372 -5.57 15.10 -5.95
N LEU A 373 -5.89 13.88 -6.31
CA LEU A 373 -6.19 13.47 -7.68
C LEU A 373 -7.69 13.13 -7.81
N SER A 374 -8.29 13.49 -8.93
CA SER A 374 -9.61 12.98 -9.33
C SER A 374 -9.49 11.49 -9.69
N THR A 375 -10.31 10.64 -9.09
CA THR A 375 -10.33 9.20 -9.43
C THR A 375 -11.00 8.94 -10.77
N LYS A 376 -11.71 9.93 -11.34
CA LYS A 376 -12.36 9.81 -12.63
C LYS A 376 -11.38 9.73 -13.80
N ASP A 377 -10.29 10.52 -13.72
CA ASP A 377 -9.39 10.74 -14.86
C ASP A 377 -7.92 10.97 -14.45
N GLY A 378 -7.61 10.96 -13.14
CA GLY A 378 -6.27 11.20 -12.61
C GLY A 378 -5.82 12.66 -12.65
N SER A 379 -6.70 13.61 -12.97
CA SER A 379 -6.34 15.02 -12.98
C SER A 379 -5.94 15.50 -11.57
N LEU A 380 -4.88 16.29 -11.49
CA LEU A 380 -4.43 16.89 -10.24
C LEU A 380 -5.36 18.03 -9.83
N LEU A 381 -6.17 17.81 -8.80
CA LEU A 381 -7.11 18.79 -8.25
C LEU A 381 -6.39 19.79 -7.37
N LYS A 382 -5.44 19.33 -6.54
CA LYS A 382 -4.69 20.16 -5.63
C LYS A 382 -3.31 19.58 -5.30
N LYS A 383 -2.36 20.48 -5.05
CA LYS A 383 -1.07 20.21 -4.42
C LYS A 383 -0.99 21.08 -3.16
N ILE A 384 -0.96 20.43 -1.98
CA ILE A 384 -1.06 21.12 -0.69
C ILE A 384 0.30 21.06 -0.01
N PRO A 385 0.99 22.18 0.26
CA PRO A 385 2.23 22.18 1.02
C PRO A 385 2.01 21.67 2.46
N VAL A 386 2.90 20.76 2.91
CA VAL A 386 2.86 20.15 4.25
C VAL A 386 4.26 20.07 4.86
N GLY A 387 4.41 19.36 5.98
CA GLY A 387 5.67 19.15 6.69
C GLY A 387 6.67 18.29 5.93
N ASN A 388 7.77 17.93 6.59
CA ASN A 388 8.86 17.17 6.00
C ASN A 388 8.56 15.68 6.01
N GLN A 389 8.72 15.01 4.85
CA GLN A 389 8.49 13.57 4.66
C GLN A 389 7.09 13.11 5.11
N PRO A 390 6.00 13.64 4.51
CA PRO A 390 4.67 13.11 4.75
C PRO A 390 4.62 11.64 4.31
N HIS A 391 3.87 10.78 5.06
CA HIS A 391 3.78 9.36 4.78
C HIS A 391 2.33 8.86 4.83
N GLY A 392 2.02 7.82 5.60
CA GLY A 392 0.73 7.13 5.61
C GLY A 392 -0.44 7.98 6.09
N LEU A 393 -0.93 8.88 5.25
CA LEU A 393 -2.07 9.75 5.58
C LEU A 393 -3.39 8.98 5.64
N CYS A 394 -4.28 9.42 6.51
CA CYS A 394 -5.65 8.91 6.64
C CYS A 394 -6.66 9.95 6.20
N VAL A 395 -7.52 9.58 5.23
CA VAL A 395 -8.69 10.37 4.83
C VAL A 395 -9.90 9.90 5.64
N TRP A 396 -10.44 10.75 6.49
CA TRP A 396 -11.55 10.40 7.37
C TRP A 396 -12.82 11.20 7.02
N PRO A 397 -14.05 10.59 7.16
CA PRO A 397 -14.35 9.21 7.52
C PRO A 397 -14.09 8.22 6.38
N LEU A 398 -13.92 6.94 6.76
CA LEU A 398 -13.77 5.84 5.82
C LEU A 398 -15.07 5.01 5.76
N PRO A 399 -15.43 4.46 4.59
CA PRO A 399 -16.48 3.45 4.49
C PRO A 399 -15.99 2.10 5.02
N GLY A 400 -16.92 1.26 5.46
CA GLY A 400 -16.64 -0.07 6.00
C GLY A 400 -17.31 -0.32 7.33
N ARG A 401 -17.38 -1.58 7.75
CA ARG A 401 -17.96 -2.00 9.05
C ARG A 401 -16.91 -2.01 10.16
N TYR A 402 -15.66 -2.27 9.79
CA TYR A 402 -14.51 -2.31 10.70
C TYR A 402 -13.23 -2.04 9.92
N SER A 403 -12.18 -1.65 10.64
CA SER A 403 -10.85 -1.44 10.08
C SER A 403 -9.90 -2.56 10.49
N LEU A 404 -9.11 -3.03 9.54
CA LEU A 404 -7.99 -3.94 9.79
C LEU A 404 -6.67 -3.19 10.02
N GLY A 405 -6.71 -1.86 10.02
CA GLY A 405 -5.53 -1.04 10.27
C GLY A 405 -4.94 -0.40 9.03
N HIS A 406 -3.63 -0.19 9.03
CA HIS A 406 -2.89 0.57 8.02
C HIS A 406 -3.50 1.98 7.85
N THR A 407 -3.50 2.59 6.68
CA THR A 407 -4.18 3.87 6.42
C THR A 407 -5.70 3.73 6.25
N GLY A 408 -6.24 2.54 6.47
CA GLY A 408 -7.67 2.22 6.42
C GLY A 408 -7.98 1.08 5.44
N ILE A 409 -7.50 -0.13 5.78
CA ILE A 409 -8.02 -1.36 5.18
C ILE A 409 -9.35 -1.65 5.87
N THR A 410 -10.46 -1.31 5.23
CA THR A 410 -11.81 -1.49 5.78
C THR A 410 -12.56 -2.60 5.06
N ARG A 411 -13.44 -3.29 5.79
CA ARG A 411 -14.25 -4.38 5.24
C ARG A 411 -15.70 -4.34 5.72
#